data_e916a4e4890a1786d3d65bbc8bc2e9c0
#
_entry.id   e916a4e4890a1786d3d65bbc8bc2e9c0
#
_cell.length_a   1.000
_cell.length_b   1.000
_cell.length_c   1.000
_cell.angle_alpha   90.00
_cell.angle_beta   90.00
_cell.angle_gamma   90.00
#
_symmetry.space_group_name_H-M   'P 1'
#
loop_
_entity.id
_entity.type
_entity.pdbx_description
1 polymer ?
#
loop_
_entity_poly.entity_id
_entity_poly.type
_entity_poly.pdbx_seq_one_letter_code
_entity_poly.pdbx_strand_id
1 'polypeptide(L)'
;MSITVYSKPMCVQCDATYRALDKQGLDYTKVDLTEDPAALEFIKGLGYQQAPVVIAGEDHWSGYRPDLIKAAAQASAMGTARVVNA
;
A
#
# COMPACT_ATOMS: atom_id res chain seq x y z
N MET A 1 -2.05 1.06 -11.69
CA MET A 1 -1.58 1.68 -10.44
C MET A 1 -0.64 0.72 -9.74
N SER A 2 0.48 1.24 -9.26
CA SER A 2 1.47 0.44 -8.54
C SER A 2 1.28 0.65 -7.04
N ILE A 3 1.19 -0.46 -6.30
CA ILE A 3 1.00 -0.42 -4.85
C ILE A 3 2.17 -1.13 -4.17
N THR A 4 2.76 -0.47 -3.18
CA THR A 4 3.83 -1.04 -2.37
C THR A 4 3.43 -0.95 -0.90
N VAL A 5 3.56 -2.05 -0.18
CA VAL A 5 3.28 -2.10 1.26
C VAL A 5 4.60 -2.31 2.00
N TYR A 6 4.98 -1.32 2.77
CA TYR A 6 6.16 -1.38 3.65
C TYR A 6 5.71 -1.93 4.99
N SER A 7 6.27 -3.05 5.38
CA SER A 7 5.79 -3.82 6.53
C SER A 7 6.95 -4.31 7.39
N LYS A 8 6.59 -4.96 8.49
CA LYS A 8 7.57 -5.62 9.38
C LYS A 8 6.98 -6.93 9.87
N PRO A 9 7.81 -7.85 10.39
CA PRO A 9 7.31 -9.09 10.98
C PRO A 9 6.40 -8.82 12.18
N MET A 10 5.48 -9.74 12.45
CA MET A 10 4.59 -9.72 13.60
C MET A 10 3.76 -8.43 13.67
N CYS A 11 3.22 -8.03 12.54
CA CYS A 11 2.43 -6.81 12.42
C CYS A 11 1.00 -7.17 12.04
N VAL A 12 0.09 -7.07 13.01
CA VAL A 12 -1.33 -7.41 12.78
C VAL A 12 -1.95 -6.49 11.74
N GLN A 13 -1.65 -5.20 11.80
CA GLN A 13 -2.18 -4.24 10.82
C GLN A 13 -1.62 -4.46 9.43
N CYS A 14 -0.39 -4.93 9.33
CA CYS A 14 0.19 -5.28 8.03
C CYS A 14 -0.58 -6.45 7.41
N ASP A 15 -0.87 -7.48 8.20
CA ASP A 15 -1.63 -8.63 7.73
C ASP A 15 -3.04 -8.24 7.32
N ALA A 16 -3.68 -7.37 8.09
CA ALA A 16 -5.01 -6.87 7.76
C ALA A 16 -4.99 -6.09 6.45
N THR A 17 -3.93 -5.31 6.21
CA THR A 17 -3.75 -4.56 4.98
C THR A 17 -3.61 -5.50 3.79
N TYR A 18 -2.82 -6.57 3.91
CA TYR A 18 -2.67 -7.56 2.84
C TYR A 18 -4.01 -8.21 2.50
N ARG A 19 -4.76 -8.62 3.52
CA ARG A 19 -6.06 -9.25 3.32
C ARG A 19 -7.04 -8.30 2.62
N ALA A 20 -7.02 -7.04 3.00
CA ALA A 20 -7.91 -6.05 2.38
C ALA A 20 -7.53 -5.81 0.92
N LEU A 21 -6.24 -5.74 0.60
CA LEU A 21 -5.80 -5.60 -0.78
C LEU A 21 -6.16 -6.83 -1.61
N ASP A 22 -5.96 -8.02 -1.06
CA ASP A 22 -6.33 -9.27 -1.73
C ASP A 22 -7.82 -9.32 -2.02
N LYS A 23 -8.62 -8.92 -1.03
CA LYS A 23 -10.08 -8.91 -1.17
C LYS A 23 -10.55 -7.97 -2.27
N GLN A 24 -9.84 -6.86 -2.46
CA GLN A 24 -10.13 -5.92 -3.53
C GLN A 24 -9.56 -6.34 -4.88
N GLY A 25 -8.82 -7.45 -4.93
CA GLY A 25 -8.21 -7.92 -6.15
C GLY A 25 -7.05 -7.06 -6.63
N LEU A 26 -6.39 -6.36 -5.73
CA LEU A 26 -5.27 -5.49 -6.06
C LEU A 26 -3.94 -6.21 -5.90
N ASP A 27 -3.08 -6.06 -6.90
CA ASP A 27 -1.71 -6.52 -6.81
C ASP A 27 -0.86 -5.51 -6.05
N TYR A 28 0.09 -5.99 -5.29
CA TYR A 28 0.96 -5.13 -4.50
C TYR A 28 2.31 -5.82 -4.26
N THR A 29 3.32 -5.00 -3.98
CA THR A 29 4.65 -5.46 -3.64
C THR A 29 4.85 -5.29 -2.13
N LYS A 30 5.39 -6.31 -1.48
CA LYS A 30 5.72 -6.26 -0.05
C LYS A 30 7.18 -5.90 0.11
N VAL A 31 7.47 -4.96 1.00
CA VAL A 31 8.84 -4.60 1.36
C VAL A 31 8.97 -4.71 2.88
N ASP A 32 9.93 -5.52 3.34
CA ASP A 32 10.19 -5.70 4.76
C ASP A 32 11.19 -4.65 5.21
N LEU A 33 10.73 -3.73 6.06
CA LEU A 33 11.55 -2.62 6.55
C LEU A 33 12.72 -3.08 7.42
N THR A 34 12.62 -4.28 8.01
CA THR A 34 13.71 -4.81 8.83
C THR A 34 14.85 -5.36 7.98
N GLU A 35 14.61 -5.62 6.70
CA GLU A 35 15.59 -6.17 5.79
C GLU A 35 16.09 -5.15 4.76
N ASP A 36 15.44 -3.99 4.67
CA ASP A 36 15.74 -2.98 3.64
C ASP A 36 15.94 -1.61 4.28
N PRO A 37 17.18 -1.25 4.65
CA PRO A 37 17.46 0.05 5.27
C PRO A 37 17.11 1.24 4.38
N ALA A 38 17.25 1.10 3.07
CA ALA A 38 16.90 2.18 2.14
C ALA A 38 15.39 2.44 2.16
N ALA A 39 14.59 1.38 2.22
CA ALA A 39 13.15 1.53 2.32
C ALA A 39 12.75 2.21 3.62
N LEU A 40 13.41 1.86 4.72
CA LEU A 40 13.15 2.47 6.02
C LEU A 40 13.44 3.97 5.98
N GLU A 41 14.56 4.36 5.40
CA GLU A 41 14.91 5.77 5.24
C GLU A 41 13.88 6.49 4.36
N PHE A 42 13.42 5.84 3.30
CA PHE A 42 12.43 6.43 2.40
C PHE A 42 11.13 6.76 3.14
N ILE A 43 10.58 5.83 3.92
CA ILE A 43 9.33 6.10 4.63
C ILE A 43 9.51 7.10 5.77
N LYS A 44 10.67 7.14 6.41
CA LYS A 44 10.97 8.16 7.41
C LYS A 44 10.99 9.55 6.77
N GLY A 45 11.52 9.64 5.57
CA GLY A 45 11.52 10.89 4.81
C GLY A 45 10.12 11.39 4.48
N LEU A 46 9.14 10.48 4.39
CA LEU A 46 7.73 10.84 4.20
C LEU A 46 7.03 11.22 5.50
N GLY A 47 7.72 11.09 6.64
CA GLY A 47 7.15 11.43 7.95
C GLY A 47 6.52 10.27 8.69
N TYR A 48 6.69 9.05 8.22
CA TYR A 48 6.11 7.86 8.86
C TYR A 48 7.08 7.17 9.79
N GLN A 49 6.55 6.66 10.90
CA GLN A 49 7.35 5.97 11.90
C GLN A 49 6.79 4.59 12.25
N GLN A 50 5.69 4.19 11.63
CA GLN A 50 5.01 2.93 11.95
C GLN A 50 4.65 2.17 10.68
N ALA A 51 4.67 0.85 10.77
CA ALA A 51 4.19 -0.03 9.72
C ALA A 51 2.70 -0.36 9.97
N PRO A 52 1.93 -0.67 8.95
CA PRO A 52 2.32 -0.66 7.53
C PRO A 52 2.29 0.76 6.94
N VAL A 53 3.10 0.99 5.92
CA VAL A 53 2.99 2.18 5.09
C VAL A 53 2.66 1.72 3.68
N VAL A 54 1.60 2.27 3.12
CA VAL A 54 1.14 1.92 1.78
C VAL A 54 1.36 3.09 0.84
N ILE A 55 1.98 2.81 -0.29
CA ILE A 55 2.13 3.77 -1.39
C ILE A 55 1.27 3.25 -2.54
N ALA A 56 0.28 4.02 -2.95
CA ALA A 56 -0.65 3.65 -4.01
C ALA A 56 -0.72 4.78 -5.02
N GLY A 57 0.08 4.68 -6.08
CA GLY A 57 0.21 5.76 -7.06
C GLY A 57 0.80 7.00 -6.39
N GLU A 58 0.05 8.08 -6.37
CA GLU A 58 0.46 9.34 -5.74
C GLU A 58 0.01 9.44 -4.29
N ASP A 59 -0.84 8.52 -3.84
CA ASP A 59 -1.36 8.54 -2.47
C ASP A 59 -0.51 7.64 -1.57
N HIS A 60 -0.44 8.00 -0.31
CA HIS A 60 0.22 7.16 0.68
C HIS A 60 -0.40 7.38 2.05
N TRP A 61 -0.29 6.37 2.91
CA TRP A 61 -0.80 6.42 4.27
C TRP A 61 -0.08 5.41 5.15
N SER A 62 -0.31 5.50 6.45
CA SER A 62 0.22 4.59 7.45
C SER A 62 -0.92 3.94 8.21
N GLY A 63 -0.73 2.71 8.64
CA GLY A 63 -1.71 1.94 9.39
C GLY A 63 -2.69 1.21 8.48
N TYR A 64 -3.59 0.45 9.11
CA TYR A 64 -4.64 -0.25 8.39
C TYR A 64 -5.79 0.73 8.11
N ARG A 65 -5.96 1.06 6.85
CA ARG A 65 -6.98 2.02 6.39
C ARG A 65 -7.82 1.39 5.30
N PRO A 66 -8.85 0.61 5.67
CA PRO A 66 -9.69 -0.05 4.66
C PRO A 66 -10.43 0.92 3.77
N ASP A 67 -10.76 2.11 4.27
CA ASP A 67 -11.38 3.18 3.49
C ASP A 67 -10.48 3.63 2.33
N LEU A 68 -9.18 3.81 2.60
CA LEU A 68 -8.23 4.24 1.58
C LEU A 68 -7.90 3.10 0.60
N ILE A 69 -7.87 1.86 1.09
CA ILE A 69 -7.67 0.69 0.23
C ILE A 69 -8.84 0.58 -0.76
N LYS A 70 -10.06 0.77 -0.28
CA LYS A 70 -11.24 0.74 -1.14
C LYS A 70 -11.19 1.87 -2.17
N ALA A 71 -10.78 3.06 -1.74
CA ALA A 71 -10.63 4.20 -2.65
C ALA A 71 -9.58 3.92 -3.72
N ALA A 72 -8.46 3.29 -3.35
CA ALA A 72 -7.43 2.90 -4.30
C ALA A 72 -7.95 1.88 -5.31
N ALA A 73 -8.77 0.92 -4.86
CA ALA A 73 -9.39 -0.06 -5.75
C ALA A 73 -10.32 0.62 -6.75
N GLN A 74 -11.10 1.60 -6.31
CA GLN A 74 -11.99 2.34 -7.19
C GLN A 74 -11.21 3.18 -8.20
N ALA A 75 -10.13 3.82 -7.77
CA ALA A 75 -9.29 4.60 -8.65
C ALA A 75 -8.60 3.71 -9.69
N SER A 76 -8.15 2.52 -9.29
CA SER A 76 -7.54 1.55 -10.19
C SER A 76 -8.55 1.08 -11.24
N ALA A 77 -9.78 0.80 -10.84
CA ALA A 77 -10.84 0.40 -11.77
C ALA A 77 -11.15 1.51 -12.75
N MET A 78 -11.22 2.75 -12.29
CA MET A 78 -11.44 3.91 -13.15
C MET A 78 -10.29 4.09 -14.14
N GLY A 79 -9.06 3.93 -13.67
CA GLY A 79 -7.88 4.01 -14.53
C GLY A 79 -7.90 2.93 -15.61
N THR A 80 -8.29 1.72 -15.25
CA THR A 80 -8.43 0.62 -16.19
C THR A 80 -9.49 0.94 -17.24
N ALA A 81 -10.62 1.48 -16.82
CA ALA A 81 -11.69 1.87 -17.74
C ALA A 81 -11.21 2.94 -18.73
N ARG A 82 -10.45 3.91 -18.27
CA ARG A 82 -9.91 4.95 -19.14
C ARG A 82 -8.95 4.36 -20.17
N VAL A 83 -8.12 3.42 -19.75
CA VAL A 83 -7.18 2.76 -20.64
C VAL A 83 -7.94 1.98 -21.72
N VAL A 84 -8.99 1.28 -21.33
CA VAL A 84 -9.82 0.52 -22.26
C VAL A 84 -10.49 1.45 -23.25
N ASN A 85 -10.92 2.61 -22.80
CA ASN A 85 -11.65 3.56 -23.64
C ASN A 85 -10.74 4.44 -24.50
N ALA A 86 -9.49 4.45 -24.17
CA ALA A 86 -8.52 5.22 -24.95
C ALA A 86 -8.13 4.49 -26.23
#